data_6c9c3b207379251e8ac8e5e366c5152f
#
_entry.id   6c9c3b207379251e8ac8e5e366c5152f
#
_cell.length_a   1.000
_cell.length_b   1.000
_cell.length_c   1.000
_cell.angle_alpha   90.00
_cell.angle_beta   90.00
_cell.angle_gamma   90.00
#
_symmetry.space_group_name_H-M   'P 1'
#
loop_
_entity.id
_entity.type
_entity.pdbx_description
1 polymer ?
#
loop_
_entity_poly.entity_id
_entity_poly.type
_entity_poly.pdbx_seq_one_letter_code
_entity_poly.pdbx_strand_id
1 'polypeptide(L)'
;MDLSRSPYNSINIHIGAHYSDKEATAKRFCEAVDRLSPAVRQRLTVENDDKESLWSVPELVESVHDEIGMPVVYDALHHQFSDRGLTGWEALELAVDTWPDGVRPIIHYSEPRRLHEADPSVSPRNHSDFVAGPIHTHGHGVDVMIEAKMKEQAVMQYRQQHPDH
;
A
#
# COMPACT_ATOMS: atom_id res chain seq x y z
N MET A 1 -18.55 -11.26 -16.60
CA MET A 1 -17.11 -11.05 -16.32
C MET A 1 -16.84 -11.58 -14.94
N ASP A 2 -15.95 -12.53 -14.78
CA ASP A 2 -15.57 -13.04 -13.47
C ASP A 2 -14.89 -11.90 -12.69
N LEU A 3 -15.44 -11.57 -11.51
CA LEU A 3 -14.93 -10.53 -10.63
C LEU A 3 -14.20 -11.12 -9.41
N SER A 4 -13.71 -12.34 -9.54
CA SER A 4 -12.91 -12.96 -8.49
C SER A 4 -11.68 -12.09 -8.15
N ARG A 5 -11.23 -12.17 -6.91
CA ARG A 5 -10.05 -11.45 -6.46
C ARG A 5 -8.82 -11.89 -7.24
N SER A 6 -8.09 -10.93 -7.78
CA SER A 6 -6.78 -11.16 -8.40
C SER A 6 -5.96 -9.86 -8.33
N PRO A 7 -4.64 -9.90 -8.51
CA PRO A 7 -3.78 -8.71 -8.56
C PRO A 7 -4.26 -7.66 -9.57
N TYR A 8 -4.85 -8.12 -10.67
CA TYR A 8 -5.26 -7.26 -11.79
C TYR A 8 -6.64 -6.62 -11.64
N ASN A 9 -7.42 -7.00 -10.62
CA ASN A 9 -8.78 -6.47 -10.42
C ASN A 9 -9.08 -6.07 -8.97
N SER A 10 -8.08 -5.96 -8.12
CA SER A 10 -8.23 -5.37 -6.80
C SER A 10 -8.56 -3.88 -6.89
N ILE A 11 -9.26 -3.40 -5.88
CA ILE A 11 -9.62 -1.99 -5.70
C ILE A 11 -9.01 -1.55 -4.39
N ASN A 12 -7.94 -0.79 -4.48
CA ASN A 12 -7.22 -0.29 -3.32
C ASN A 12 -7.82 1.02 -2.82
N ILE A 13 -8.00 1.14 -1.51
CA ILE A 13 -8.58 2.33 -0.87
C ILE A 13 -7.84 2.63 0.44
N HIS A 14 -7.97 3.88 0.90
CA HIS A 14 -7.60 4.29 2.26
C HIS A 14 -8.86 4.42 3.12
N ILE A 15 -8.74 4.19 4.44
CA ILE A 15 -9.83 4.49 5.38
C ILE A 15 -10.09 5.99 5.43
N GLY A 16 -9.03 6.79 5.28
CA GLY A 16 -9.08 8.25 5.37
C GLY A 16 -9.02 8.77 6.82
N ALA A 17 -9.50 9.99 7.03
CA ALA A 17 -9.37 10.68 8.29
C ALA A 17 -10.23 10.04 9.40
N HIS A 18 -9.63 9.94 10.60
CA HIS A 18 -10.37 9.60 11.81
C HIS A 18 -10.87 10.90 12.48
N TYR A 19 -12.12 11.04 12.72
CA TYR A 19 -12.70 12.21 13.42
C TYR A 19 -12.47 12.10 14.93
N SER A 20 -11.21 12.24 15.40
CA SER A 20 -10.76 12.13 16.80
C SER A 20 -10.85 10.74 17.46
N ASP A 21 -11.45 9.75 16.82
CA ASP A 21 -11.62 8.40 17.34
C ASP A 21 -11.31 7.38 16.22
N LYS A 22 -10.12 6.80 16.30
CA LYS A 22 -9.62 5.83 15.33
C LYS A 22 -10.41 4.53 15.38
N GLU A 23 -10.64 4.01 16.57
CA GLU A 23 -11.35 2.74 16.77
C GLU A 23 -12.79 2.82 16.23
N ALA A 24 -13.54 3.85 16.61
CA ALA A 24 -14.89 4.06 16.08
C ALA A 24 -14.89 4.29 14.55
N THR A 25 -13.81 4.85 13.99
CA THR A 25 -13.70 5.05 12.53
C THR A 25 -13.44 3.73 11.83
N ALA A 26 -12.53 2.89 12.32
CA ALA A 26 -12.28 1.55 11.78
C ALA A 26 -13.56 0.69 11.83
N LYS A 27 -14.26 0.71 12.95
CA LYS A 27 -15.52 0.00 13.10
C LYS A 27 -16.56 0.42 12.06
N ARG A 28 -16.77 1.74 11.88
CA ARG A 28 -17.70 2.26 10.85
C ARG A 28 -17.25 1.87 9.43
N PHE A 29 -15.97 1.85 9.17
CA PHE A 29 -15.41 1.40 7.90
C PHE A 29 -15.73 -0.07 7.66
N CYS A 30 -15.44 -0.96 8.60
CA CYS A 30 -15.76 -2.39 8.50
C CYS A 30 -17.26 -2.63 8.31
N GLU A 31 -18.12 -1.97 9.09
CA GLU A 31 -19.58 -2.03 8.93
C GLU A 31 -20.06 -1.52 7.56
N ALA A 32 -19.37 -0.52 6.97
CA ALA A 32 -19.69 -0.03 5.65
C ALA A 32 -19.32 -1.02 4.56
N VAL A 33 -18.14 -1.64 4.68
CA VAL A 33 -17.67 -2.69 3.76
C VAL A 33 -18.59 -3.91 3.80
N ASP A 34 -19.06 -4.32 4.97
CA ASP A 34 -19.96 -5.47 5.12
C ASP A 34 -21.31 -5.29 4.40
N ARG A 35 -21.74 -4.05 4.19
CA ARG A 35 -22.95 -3.73 3.41
C ARG A 35 -22.76 -3.80 1.89
N LEU A 36 -21.52 -3.89 1.41
CA LEU A 36 -21.22 -4.01 -0.02
C LEU A 36 -21.51 -5.43 -0.52
N SER A 37 -21.75 -5.55 -1.82
CA SER A 37 -21.94 -6.87 -2.44
C SER A 37 -20.67 -7.73 -2.30
N PRO A 38 -20.81 -9.06 -2.22
CA PRO A 38 -19.66 -9.96 -2.16
C PRO A 38 -18.64 -9.74 -3.29
N ALA A 39 -19.12 -9.47 -4.51
CA ALA A 39 -18.29 -9.21 -5.67
C ALA A 39 -17.41 -7.96 -5.51
N VAL A 40 -17.90 -6.94 -4.79
CA VAL A 40 -17.11 -5.74 -4.46
C VAL A 40 -16.14 -6.04 -3.33
N ARG A 41 -16.63 -6.62 -2.22
CA ARG A 41 -15.80 -6.94 -1.04
C ARG A 41 -14.59 -7.78 -1.38
N GLN A 42 -14.75 -8.79 -2.24
CA GLN A 42 -13.66 -9.69 -2.66
C GLN A 42 -12.53 -8.97 -3.40
N ARG A 43 -12.76 -7.75 -3.89
CA ARG A 43 -11.77 -6.97 -4.63
C ARG A 43 -11.14 -5.84 -3.81
N LEU A 44 -11.73 -5.51 -2.66
CA LEU A 44 -11.23 -4.41 -1.84
C LEU A 44 -9.93 -4.81 -1.13
N THR A 45 -9.04 -3.85 -1.12
CA THR A 45 -7.81 -3.85 -0.31
C THR A 45 -7.67 -2.49 0.36
N VAL A 46 -6.97 -2.43 1.48
CA VAL A 46 -6.73 -1.20 2.21
C VAL A 46 -5.23 -0.92 2.31
N GLU A 47 -4.84 0.34 2.19
CA GLU A 47 -3.45 0.77 2.15
C GLU A 47 -3.08 1.61 3.37
N ASN A 48 -1.84 1.47 3.86
CA ASN A 48 -1.31 2.31 4.91
C ASN A 48 -1.10 3.76 4.46
N ASP A 49 -1.22 4.68 5.41
CA ASP A 49 -1.12 6.13 5.18
C ASP A 49 0.26 6.68 5.56
N ASP A 50 0.57 7.88 5.04
CA ASP A 50 1.82 8.63 5.25
C ASP A 50 1.83 9.53 6.49
N LYS A 51 0.78 9.50 7.32
CA LYS A 51 0.65 10.35 8.52
C LYS A 51 0.50 9.50 9.76
N GLU A 52 1.27 9.82 10.80
CA GLU A 52 1.15 9.15 12.11
C GLU A 52 -0.26 9.17 12.70
N SER A 53 -1.04 10.20 12.39
CA SER A 53 -2.44 10.29 12.83
C SER A 53 -3.38 9.38 12.05
N LEU A 54 -2.96 8.80 10.93
CA LEU A 54 -3.74 7.90 10.11
C LEU A 54 -3.32 6.43 10.33
N TRP A 55 -3.41 5.60 9.34
CA TRP A 55 -3.38 4.14 9.48
C TRP A 55 -2.04 3.57 9.00
N SER A 56 -1.27 3.03 9.92
CA SER A 56 -0.08 2.23 9.64
C SER A 56 -0.45 0.78 9.32
N VAL A 57 0.52 0.00 8.79
CA VAL A 57 0.30 -1.42 8.48
C VAL A 57 -0.22 -2.21 9.70
N PRO A 58 0.44 -2.19 10.87
CA PRO A 58 -0.05 -2.96 12.02
C PRO A 58 -1.45 -2.53 12.48
N GLU A 59 -1.77 -1.23 12.44
CA GLU A 59 -3.11 -0.75 12.78
C GLU A 59 -4.18 -1.24 11.80
N LEU A 60 -3.85 -1.34 10.48
CA LEU A 60 -4.76 -1.88 9.48
C LEU A 60 -4.96 -3.39 9.64
N VAL A 61 -3.92 -4.12 10.01
CA VAL A 61 -4.06 -5.55 10.28
C VAL A 61 -4.99 -5.77 11.47
N GLU A 62 -4.73 -5.13 12.60
CA GLU A 62 -5.53 -5.27 13.81
C GLU A 62 -6.98 -4.78 13.65
N SER A 63 -7.17 -3.62 13.02
CA SER A 63 -8.49 -2.95 13.00
C SER A 63 -9.35 -3.28 11.79
N VAL A 64 -8.78 -3.88 10.73
CA VAL A 64 -9.52 -4.16 9.48
C VAL A 64 -9.34 -5.59 9.04
N HIS A 65 -8.10 -6.08 8.89
CA HIS A 65 -7.88 -7.45 8.42
C HIS A 65 -8.44 -8.47 9.40
N ASP A 66 -8.13 -8.35 10.68
CA ASP A 66 -8.58 -9.29 11.73
C ASP A 66 -10.12 -9.26 11.88
N GLU A 67 -10.76 -8.13 11.58
CA GLU A 67 -12.21 -7.97 11.69
C GLU A 67 -12.98 -8.50 10.47
N ILE A 68 -12.51 -8.20 9.25
CA ILE A 68 -13.28 -8.48 8.01
C ILE A 68 -12.48 -9.21 6.93
N GLY A 69 -11.23 -9.63 7.19
CA GLY A 69 -10.39 -10.36 6.25
C GLY A 69 -9.96 -9.56 5.01
N MET A 70 -9.97 -8.23 5.07
CA MET A 70 -9.56 -7.38 3.96
C MET A 70 -8.03 -7.35 3.88
N PRO A 71 -7.41 -7.64 2.71
CA PRO A 71 -5.96 -7.58 2.57
C PRO A 71 -5.41 -6.15 2.67
N VAL A 72 -4.21 -6.06 3.23
CA VAL A 72 -3.47 -4.81 3.37
C VAL A 72 -2.48 -4.68 2.21
N VAL A 73 -2.49 -3.54 1.54
CA VAL A 73 -1.47 -3.12 0.57
C VAL A 73 -0.41 -2.33 1.32
N TYR A 74 0.83 -2.79 1.24
CA TYR A 74 1.97 -2.08 1.79
C TYR A 74 2.43 -1.00 0.83
N ASP A 75 2.37 0.29 1.23
CA ASP A 75 3.08 1.37 0.56
C ASP A 75 4.38 1.68 1.30
N ALA A 76 5.50 1.51 0.58
CA ALA A 76 6.85 1.65 1.13
C ALA A 76 7.21 3.10 1.49
N LEU A 77 6.72 4.09 0.73
CA LEU A 77 6.96 5.50 1.02
C LEU A 77 6.13 5.96 2.21
N HIS A 78 4.86 5.59 2.28
CA HIS A 78 3.98 5.93 3.39
C HIS A 78 4.50 5.35 4.71
N HIS A 79 4.98 4.09 4.66
CA HIS A 79 5.57 3.44 5.83
C HIS A 79 6.75 4.22 6.43
N GLN A 80 7.59 4.88 5.61
CA GLN A 80 8.71 5.69 6.11
C GLN A 80 8.28 6.84 7.04
N PHE A 81 7.02 7.26 6.97
CA PHE A 81 6.46 8.34 7.78
C PHE A 81 5.55 7.87 8.92
N SER A 82 5.18 6.58 8.95
CA SER A 82 4.28 6.00 9.93
C SER A 82 4.60 4.54 10.19
N ASP A 83 5.87 4.25 10.58
CA ASP A 83 6.43 2.90 10.69
C ASP A 83 6.00 2.14 11.95
N ARG A 84 5.57 2.85 13.01
CA ARG A 84 5.25 2.27 14.33
C ARG A 84 6.36 1.39 14.92
N GLY A 85 7.60 1.69 14.57
CA GLY A 85 8.78 0.96 15.03
C GLY A 85 9.06 -0.33 14.27
N LEU A 86 8.33 -0.62 13.19
CA LEU A 86 8.60 -1.74 12.30
C LEU A 86 9.60 -1.33 11.20
N THR A 87 10.50 -2.21 10.86
CA THR A 87 11.29 -2.09 9.64
C THR A 87 10.40 -2.27 8.40
N GLY A 88 10.86 -1.79 7.24
CA GLY A 88 10.12 -1.99 5.98
C GLY A 88 9.91 -3.48 5.65
N TRP A 89 10.86 -4.35 6.03
CA TRP A 89 10.71 -5.80 5.88
C TRP A 89 9.59 -6.36 6.74
N GLU A 90 9.58 -6.04 8.05
CA GLU A 90 8.56 -6.54 8.99
C GLU A 90 7.15 -6.05 8.59
N ALA A 91 7.03 -4.80 8.15
CA ALA A 91 5.75 -4.25 7.69
C ALA A 91 5.30 -4.89 6.37
N LEU A 92 6.21 -5.15 5.43
CA LEU A 92 5.91 -5.86 4.20
C LEU A 92 5.45 -7.30 4.48
N GLU A 93 6.17 -8.04 5.33
CA GLU A 93 5.81 -9.41 5.73
C GLU A 93 4.41 -9.44 6.35
N LEU A 94 4.16 -8.53 7.31
CA LEU A 94 2.86 -8.42 7.97
C LEU A 94 1.73 -8.13 6.97
N ALA A 95 1.95 -7.27 5.98
CA ALA A 95 0.95 -6.98 4.95
C ALA A 95 0.75 -8.15 3.98
N VAL A 96 1.81 -8.82 3.55
CA VAL A 96 1.74 -9.98 2.65
C VAL A 96 0.94 -11.12 3.27
N ASP A 97 1.09 -11.37 4.56
CA ASP A 97 0.37 -12.42 5.29
C ASP A 97 -1.15 -12.20 5.35
N THR A 98 -1.62 -10.98 5.06
CA THR A 98 -3.07 -10.68 4.98
C THR A 98 -3.72 -11.15 3.67
N TRP A 99 -2.95 -11.53 2.66
CA TRP A 99 -3.47 -11.86 1.35
C TRP A 99 -3.92 -13.33 1.28
N PRO A 100 -5.04 -13.60 0.59
CA PRO A 100 -5.53 -14.98 0.47
C PRO A 100 -4.57 -15.87 -0.33
N ASP A 101 -4.54 -17.16 0.01
CA ASP A 101 -3.79 -18.16 -0.74
C ASP A 101 -4.11 -18.11 -2.26
N GLY A 102 -3.06 -18.17 -3.07
CA GLY A 102 -3.18 -18.16 -4.54
C GLY A 102 -3.44 -16.79 -5.16
N VAL A 103 -3.54 -15.72 -4.35
CA VAL A 103 -3.60 -14.35 -4.83
C VAL A 103 -2.25 -13.70 -4.56
N ARG A 104 -1.58 -13.23 -5.63
CA ARG A 104 -0.32 -12.52 -5.48
C ARG A 104 -0.56 -11.16 -4.83
N PRO A 105 0.11 -10.84 -3.71
CA PRO A 105 -0.01 -9.54 -3.08
C PRO A 105 0.44 -8.40 -4.00
N ILE A 106 -0.20 -7.25 -3.87
CA ILE A 106 0.24 -6.01 -4.50
C ILE A 106 0.85 -5.13 -3.41
N ILE A 107 1.98 -4.49 -3.73
CA ILE A 107 2.57 -3.43 -2.93
C ILE A 107 2.68 -2.15 -3.76
N HIS A 108 2.67 -1.01 -3.09
CA HIS A 108 2.96 0.27 -3.71
C HIS A 108 4.40 0.69 -3.38
N TYR A 109 5.07 1.24 -4.37
CA TYR A 109 6.42 1.74 -4.22
C TYR A 109 6.61 3.06 -4.93
N SER A 110 7.19 4.00 -4.22
CA SER A 110 7.64 5.27 -4.77
C SER A 110 8.88 5.76 -4.04
N GLU A 111 9.61 6.68 -4.65
CA GLU A 111 10.72 7.38 -4.01
C GLU A 111 10.30 8.81 -3.66
N PRO A 112 10.80 9.35 -2.53
CA PRO A 112 10.59 10.76 -2.22
C PRO A 112 11.23 11.64 -3.30
N ARG A 113 10.49 12.62 -3.79
CA ARG A 113 11.00 13.57 -4.79
C ARG A 113 12.27 14.29 -4.33
N ARG A 114 12.42 14.50 -3.03
CA ARG A 114 13.64 15.08 -2.43
C ARG A 114 14.93 14.29 -2.67
N LEU A 115 14.87 13.01 -2.99
CA LEU A 115 16.06 12.23 -3.38
C LEU A 115 16.63 12.71 -4.72
N HIS A 116 15.80 13.30 -5.56
CA HIS A 116 16.14 13.72 -6.91
C HIS A 116 16.21 15.24 -7.07
N GLU A 117 15.62 16.00 -6.16
CA GLU A 117 15.57 17.46 -6.18
C GLU A 117 16.10 18.06 -4.88
N ALA A 118 17.18 18.81 -4.95
CA ALA A 118 17.79 19.49 -3.81
C ALA A 118 17.01 20.77 -3.38
N ASP A 119 15.68 20.71 -3.43
CA ASP A 119 14.80 21.81 -3.01
C ASP A 119 14.16 21.51 -1.66
N PRO A 120 14.53 22.23 -0.57
CA PRO A 120 13.97 21.98 0.75
C PRO A 120 12.47 22.33 0.87
N SER A 121 11.90 23.07 -0.08
CA SER A 121 10.47 23.39 -0.11
C SER A 121 9.61 22.22 -0.58
N VAL A 122 10.20 21.24 -1.26
CA VAL A 122 9.50 20.03 -1.70
C VAL A 122 9.19 19.15 -0.50
N SER A 123 7.92 18.76 -0.34
CA SER A 123 7.53 17.82 0.72
C SER A 123 8.24 16.48 0.55
N PRO A 124 8.76 15.89 1.63
CA PRO A 124 9.36 14.55 1.57
C PRO A 124 8.34 13.45 1.20
N ARG A 125 7.04 13.73 1.31
CA ARG A 125 5.95 12.84 0.91
C ARG A 125 5.60 12.93 -0.58
N ASN A 126 6.16 13.90 -1.31
CA ASN A 126 5.91 13.99 -2.74
C ASN A 126 6.64 12.88 -3.47
N HIS A 127 5.92 12.18 -4.33
CA HIS A 127 6.50 11.16 -5.20
C HIS A 127 7.43 11.79 -6.24
N SER A 128 8.55 11.12 -6.51
CA SER A 128 9.49 11.46 -7.57
C SER A 128 8.89 11.25 -8.95
N ASP A 129 9.56 11.79 -9.97
CA ASP A 129 9.18 11.54 -11.36
C ASP A 129 9.47 10.10 -11.78
N PHE A 130 10.56 9.54 -11.29
CA PHE A 130 11.05 8.18 -11.58
C PHE A 130 11.46 7.46 -10.31
N VAL A 131 11.64 6.16 -10.41
CA VAL A 131 12.27 5.30 -9.39
C VAL A 131 13.64 4.89 -9.91
N ALA A 132 14.70 5.20 -9.17
CA ALA A 132 16.08 4.95 -9.57
C ALA A 132 16.73 3.81 -8.77
N GLY A 133 16.39 3.68 -7.49
CA GLY A 133 16.93 2.62 -6.64
C GLY A 133 16.26 1.26 -6.86
N PRO A 134 16.92 0.15 -6.46
CA PRO A 134 16.31 -1.17 -6.53
C PRO A 134 15.13 -1.28 -5.57
N ILE A 135 14.03 -1.89 -6.03
CA ILE A 135 12.87 -2.17 -5.19
C ILE A 135 13.13 -3.47 -4.43
N HIS A 136 13.15 -3.41 -3.10
CA HIS A 136 13.40 -4.57 -2.26
C HIS A 136 12.08 -5.22 -1.84
N THR A 137 11.81 -6.39 -2.42
CA THR A 137 10.65 -7.23 -2.04
C THR A 137 10.98 -8.24 -0.94
N HIS A 138 12.23 -8.25 -0.46
CA HIS A 138 12.75 -9.16 0.57
C HIS A 138 12.46 -10.65 0.31
N GLY A 139 12.38 -11.02 -0.97
CA GLY A 139 12.12 -12.40 -1.39
C GLY A 139 10.64 -12.78 -1.48
N HIS A 140 9.73 -11.88 -1.14
CA HIS A 140 8.30 -12.10 -1.34
C HIS A 140 7.91 -12.00 -2.82
N GLY A 141 7.08 -12.94 -3.27
CA GLY A 141 6.51 -12.95 -4.62
C GLY A 141 5.34 -11.97 -4.73
N VAL A 142 5.62 -10.69 -4.88
CA VAL A 142 4.63 -9.61 -4.96
C VAL A 142 4.61 -8.96 -6.33
N ASP A 143 3.48 -8.33 -6.68
CA ASP A 143 3.40 -7.38 -7.79
C ASP A 143 3.61 -5.96 -7.26
N VAL A 144 4.45 -5.18 -7.95
CA VAL A 144 4.79 -3.83 -7.53
C VAL A 144 4.08 -2.79 -8.38
N MET A 145 3.26 -1.96 -7.75
CA MET A 145 2.70 -0.75 -8.34
C MET A 145 3.66 0.41 -8.12
N ILE A 146 4.31 0.87 -9.18
CA ILE A 146 5.19 2.05 -9.12
C ILE A 146 4.35 3.32 -9.19
N GLU A 147 4.37 4.11 -8.11
CA GLU A 147 3.65 5.38 -8.00
C GLU A 147 4.57 6.58 -8.26
N ALA A 148 5.08 6.69 -9.48
CA ALA A 148 5.90 7.81 -9.93
C ALA A 148 5.12 8.79 -10.81
N LYS A 149 5.53 10.06 -10.86
CA LYS A 149 4.84 11.11 -11.65
C LYS A 149 4.85 10.84 -13.14
N MET A 150 5.91 10.20 -13.67
CA MET A 150 6.01 9.83 -15.07
C MET A 150 5.33 8.50 -15.43
N LYS A 151 4.60 7.89 -14.50
CA LYS A 151 3.70 6.75 -14.69
C LYS A 151 4.37 5.60 -15.48
N GLU A 152 3.80 5.21 -16.63
CA GLU A 152 4.34 4.13 -17.48
C GLU A 152 5.78 4.37 -17.94
N GLN A 153 6.19 5.62 -18.11
CA GLN A 153 7.57 5.95 -18.47
C GLN A 153 8.54 5.60 -17.33
N ALA A 154 8.11 5.80 -16.09
CA ALA A 154 8.90 5.40 -14.94
C ALA A 154 9.08 3.88 -14.87
N VAL A 155 8.03 3.10 -15.17
CA VAL A 155 8.11 1.64 -15.23
C VAL A 155 9.05 1.19 -16.36
N MET A 156 8.95 1.81 -17.53
CA MET A 156 9.83 1.49 -18.67
C MET A 156 11.29 1.77 -18.35
N GLN A 157 11.57 2.93 -17.74
CA GLN A 157 12.93 3.30 -17.32
C GLN A 157 13.45 2.33 -16.24
N TYR A 158 12.64 2.03 -15.23
CA TYR A 158 12.99 1.11 -14.17
C TYR A 158 13.42 -0.26 -14.70
N ARG A 159 12.61 -0.85 -15.62
CA ARG A 159 12.92 -2.14 -16.26
C ARG A 159 14.19 -2.13 -17.09
N GLN A 160 14.55 -0.97 -17.69
CA GLN A 160 15.83 -0.84 -18.41
C GLN A 160 17.02 -0.79 -17.47
N GLN A 161 16.87 -0.17 -16.31
CA GLN A 161 17.93 -0.02 -15.31
C GLN A 161 18.11 -1.28 -14.45
N HIS A 162 17.03 -2.03 -14.25
CA HIS A 162 16.97 -3.23 -13.40
C HIS A 162 16.37 -4.42 -14.18
N PRO A 163 17.08 -4.97 -15.19
CA PRO A 163 16.53 -6.00 -16.09
C PRO A 163 16.25 -7.34 -15.39
N ASP A 164 16.84 -7.57 -14.23
CA ASP A 164 16.69 -8.81 -13.44
C ASP A 164 15.61 -8.70 -12.35
N HIS A 165 14.87 -7.59 -12.34
CA HIS A 165 13.76 -7.31 -11.39
C HIS A 165 12.39 -7.42 -12.05
#